data_3e3a4e92e7875a92727aec80d01cc710
#
_entry.id   3e3a4e92e7875a92727aec80d01cc710
#
_cell.length_a   1.000
_cell.length_b   1.000
_cell.length_c   1.000
_cell.angle_alpha   90.00
_cell.angle_beta   90.00
_cell.angle_gamma   90.00
#
_symmetry.space_group_name_H-M   'P 1'
#
loop_
_entity.id
_entity.type
_entity.pdbx_description
1 polymer ?
#
loop_
_entity_poly.entity_id
_entity_poly.type
_entity_poly.pdbx_seq_one_letter_code
_entity_poly.pdbx_strand_id
1 'polypeptide(L)'
;MLRRDPEESRRLDALHGFMRQLSNGHLVHPSIPCAKIRSVADVATGTGIWLRELAASPNFKNPSDGEQRSFVGFDISPQQFPPAEELQPGISFMVHDMTEPFPSGYHEKFDWVNVRFISYVLKALELEKVVGNILQLLSRSFPTTFNYHEILMFPAEQEATYNGKRATPATVGLFRKHQLQRPL
;
A
#
# COMPACT_ATOMS: atom_id res chain seq x y z
N MET A 1 8.41 -8.23 -18.12
CA MET A 1 9.18 -7.91 -16.89
C MET A 1 9.27 -6.40 -16.79
N LEU A 2 8.92 -5.79 -15.67
CA LEU A 2 9.01 -4.33 -15.50
C LEU A 2 10.49 -3.91 -15.46
N ARG A 3 10.79 -2.77 -16.10
CA ARG A 3 12.13 -2.16 -16.03
C ARG A 3 12.42 -1.73 -14.59
N ARG A 4 13.69 -1.69 -14.21
CA ARG A 4 14.14 -1.34 -12.85
C ARG A 4 15.34 -0.39 -12.92
N ASP A 5 15.22 0.58 -13.80
CA ASP A 5 16.22 1.61 -14.04
C ASP A 5 15.74 2.97 -13.48
N PRO A 6 16.57 4.01 -13.47
CA PRO A 6 16.19 5.34 -12.99
C PRO A 6 15.03 5.98 -13.76
N GLU A 7 14.77 5.54 -14.99
CA GLU A 7 13.61 6.00 -15.78
C GLU A 7 12.33 5.42 -15.20
N GLU A 8 12.34 4.15 -14.86
CA GLU A 8 11.19 3.50 -14.20
C GLU A 8 10.91 4.09 -12.84
N SER A 9 11.95 4.40 -12.03
CA SER A 9 11.76 5.08 -10.74
C SER A 9 11.05 6.43 -10.93
N ARG A 10 11.51 7.24 -11.90
CA ARG A 10 10.84 8.51 -12.21
C ARG A 10 9.40 8.33 -12.67
N ARG A 11 9.11 7.27 -13.44
CA ARG A 11 7.76 6.95 -13.88
C ARG A 11 6.85 6.60 -12.71
N LEU A 12 7.34 5.79 -11.76
CA LEU A 12 6.58 5.42 -10.54
C LEU A 12 6.30 6.63 -9.66
N ASP A 13 7.29 7.50 -9.48
CA ASP A 13 7.13 8.72 -8.69
C ASP A 13 6.16 9.71 -9.36
N ALA A 14 6.21 9.84 -10.68
CA ALA A 14 5.24 10.64 -11.44
C ALA A 14 3.81 10.07 -11.33
N LEU A 15 3.66 8.75 -11.38
CA LEU A 15 2.38 8.08 -11.18
C LEU A 15 1.84 8.32 -9.75
N HIS A 16 2.71 8.27 -8.75
CA HIS A 16 2.34 8.61 -7.38
C HIS A 16 1.85 10.08 -7.28
N GLY A 17 2.58 11.03 -7.87
CA GLY A 17 2.16 12.44 -7.92
C GLY A 17 0.80 12.64 -8.59
N PHE A 18 0.55 11.93 -9.69
CA PHE A 18 -0.75 11.94 -10.36
C PHE A 18 -1.87 11.41 -9.46
N MET A 19 -1.66 10.28 -8.78
CA MET A 19 -2.65 9.72 -7.84
C MET A 19 -2.93 10.67 -6.67
N ARG A 20 -1.93 11.38 -6.18
CA ARG A 20 -2.12 12.42 -5.17
C ARG A 20 -3.02 13.56 -5.65
N GLN A 21 -2.85 14.00 -6.89
CA GLN A 21 -3.73 15.03 -7.47
C GLN A 21 -5.18 14.54 -7.55
N LEU A 22 -5.40 13.30 -7.99
CA LEU A 22 -6.74 12.68 -8.04
C LEU A 22 -7.40 12.56 -6.67
N SER A 23 -6.60 12.37 -5.62
CA SER A 23 -7.08 12.28 -4.23
C SER A 23 -7.11 13.62 -3.49
N ASN A 24 -7.09 14.74 -4.19
CA ASN A 24 -7.03 16.09 -3.59
C ASN A 24 -5.85 16.25 -2.60
N GLY A 25 -4.71 15.64 -2.92
CA GLY A 25 -3.49 15.67 -2.10
C GLY A 25 -3.47 14.69 -0.93
N HIS A 26 -4.53 13.90 -0.74
CA HIS A 26 -4.57 12.91 0.34
C HIS A 26 -3.70 11.69 0.01
N LEU A 27 -2.86 11.29 0.96
CA LEU A 27 -2.11 10.01 0.91
C LEU A 27 -2.96 8.84 1.39
N VAL A 28 -3.96 9.14 2.20
CA VAL A 28 -4.85 8.22 2.88
C VAL A 28 -6.26 8.79 2.81
N HIS A 29 -7.24 7.92 2.62
CA HIS A 29 -8.63 8.36 2.64
C HIS A 29 -8.97 9.03 3.99
N PRO A 30 -9.67 10.19 4.01
CA PRO A 30 -9.95 10.94 5.24
C PRO A 30 -10.72 10.17 6.32
N SER A 31 -11.47 9.10 5.94
CA SER A 31 -12.18 8.25 6.90
C SER A 31 -11.26 7.36 7.74
N ILE A 32 -10.00 7.18 7.33
CA ILE A 32 -9.06 6.30 8.04
C ILE A 32 -8.56 6.99 9.32
N PRO A 33 -8.72 6.37 10.50
CA PRO A 33 -8.35 6.98 11.78
C PRO A 33 -6.84 6.90 12.01
N CYS A 34 -6.07 7.73 11.30
CA CYS A 34 -4.60 7.73 11.30
C CYS A 34 -3.99 7.79 12.71
N ALA A 35 -4.67 8.42 13.67
CA ALA A 35 -4.20 8.50 15.06
C ALA A 35 -4.06 7.13 15.75
N LYS A 36 -4.82 6.13 15.32
CA LYS A 36 -4.80 4.78 15.89
C LYS A 36 -3.80 3.84 15.21
N ILE A 37 -3.27 4.20 14.03
CA ILE A 37 -2.37 3.37 13.26
C ILE A 37 -0.95 3.54 13.80
N ARG A 38 -0.30 2.46 14.21
CA ARG A 38 1.07 2.41 14.71
C ARG A 38 2.03 1.76 13.72
N SER A 39 1.53 0.81 12.95
CA SER A 39 2.33 0.00 12.05
C SER A 39 1.68 -0.08 10.67
N VAL A 40 2.46 0.22 9.63
CA VAL A 40 2.01 0.29 8.24
C VAL A 40 2.90 -0.58 7.36
N ALA A 41 2.29 -1.42 6.54
CA ALA A 41 2.97 -2.09 5.44
C ALA A 41 2.56 -1.48 4.09
N ASP A 42 3.52 -1.35 3.16
CA ASP A 42 3.28 -0.98 1.77
C ASP A 42 3.79 -2.12 0.88
N VAL A 43 2.87 -2.91 0.32
CA VAL A 43 3.20 -4.06 -0.53
C VAL A 43 3.24 -3.63 -1.98
N ALA A 44 4.25 -4.09 -2.72
CA ALA A 44 4.66 -3.58 -4.03
C ALA A 44 5.03 -2.09 -3.96
N THR A 45 5.89 -1.76 -3.01
CA THR A 45 6.22 -0.39 -2.61
C THR A 45 7.01 0.40 -3.66
N GLY A 46 7.70 -0.28 -4.59
CA GLY A 46 8.53 0.34 -5.63
C GLY A 46 9.62 1.24 -5.05
N THR A 47 9.59 2.53 -5.34
CA THR A 47 10.55 3.52 -4.82
C THR A 47 10.32 3.86 -3.33
N GLY A 48 9.26 3.35 -2.72
CA GLY A 48 8.87 3.69 -1.35
C GLY A 48 8.39 5.13 -1.15
N ILE A 49 8.16 5.87 -2.23
CA ILE A 49 7.77 7.29 -2.17
C ILE A 49 6.51 7.51 -1.33
N TRP A 50 5.49 6.66 -1.51
CA TRP A 50 4.25 6.78 -0.73
C TRP A 50 4.50 6.58 0.76
N LEU A 51 5.27 5.56 1.13
CA LEU A 51 5.57 5.23 2.53
C LEU A 51 6.36 6.34 3.20
N ARG A 52 7.35 6.91 2.50
CA ARG A 52 8.17 8.04 2.97
C ARG A 52 7.35 9.32 3.16
N GLU A 53 6.49 9.65 2.19
CA GLU A 53 5.59 10.81 2.31
C GLU A 53 4.57 10.62 3.43
N LEU A 54 4.06 9.38 3.60
CA LEU A 54 3.15 9.06 4.69
C LEU A 54 3.81 9.29 6.04
N ALA A 55 5.01 8.74 6.25
CA ALA A 55 5.77 8.89 7.50
C ALA A 55 6.09 10.37 7.80
N ALA A 56 6.36 11.17 6.77
CA ALA A 56 6.60 12.61 6.90
C ALA A 56 5.32 13.43 7.15
N SER A 57 4.14 12.87 6.91
CA SER A 57 2.89 13.62 6.98
C SER A 57 2.52 14.00 8.42
N PRO A 58 1.87 15.15 8.64
CA PRO A 58 1.46 15.58 10.00
C PRO A 58 0.56 14.58 10.72
N ASN A 59 -0.27 13.83 9.97
CA ASN A 59 -1.21 12.85 10.51
C ASN A 59 -0.52 11.57 11.01
N PHE A 60 0.74 11.36 10.60
CA PHE A 60 1.55 10.19 10.96
C PHE A 60 2.81 10.56 11.76
N LYS A 61 2.87 11.76 12.33
CA LYS A 61 3.90 12.09 13.33
C LYS A 61 3.82 11.10 14.49
N ASN A 62 4.97 10.83 15.10
CA ASN A 62 5.01 9.94 16.26
C ASN A 62 4.05 10.42 17.35
N PRO A 63 3.32 9.51 17.99
CA PRO A 63 2.40 9.85 19.05
C PRO A 63 3.13 10.48 20.25
N SER A 64 2.40 11.24 21.06
CA SER A 64 2.93 11.88 22.27
C SER A 64 3.33 10.92 23.38
N ASP A 65 2.95 9.63 23.27
CA ASP A 65 3.30 8.56 24.21
C ASP A 65 4.75 8.06 24.08
N GLY A 66 5.53 8.60 23.10
CA GLY A 66 6.91 8.24 22.87
C GLY A 66 7.11 6.96 22.03
N GLU A 67 6.05 6.27 21.66
CA GLU A 67 6.16 5.11 20.78
C GLU A 67 6.41 5.54 19.33
N GLN A 68 7.42 4.93 18.72
CA GLN A 68 7.74 5.18 17.32
C GLN A 68 6.83 4.36 16.41
N ARG A 69 6.28 5.00 15.38
CA ARG A 69 5.54 4.28 14.32
C ARG A 69 6.51 3.47 13.45
N SER A 70 6.02 2.33 12.98
CA SER A 70 6.76 1.43 12.10
C SER A 70 6.16 1.45 10.70
N PHE A 71 7.04 1.57 9.70
CA PHE A 71 6.67 1.58 8.28
C PHE A 71 7.56 0.58 7.53
N VAL A 72 6.96 -0.41 6.89
CA VAL A 72 7.71 -1.46 6.17
C VAL A 72 7.24 -1.50 4.71
N GLY A 73 8.17 -1.27 3.79
CA GLY A 73 7.95 -1.44 2.36
C GLY A 73 8.38 -2.84 1.91
N PHE A 74 7.52 -3.54 1.18
CA PHE A 74 7.83 -4.83 0.55
C PHE A 74 7.81 -4.68 -0.97
N ASP A 75 8.83 -5.17 -1.65
CA ASP A 75 8.86 -5.28 -3.10
C ASP A 75 9.67 -6.49 -3.54
N ILE A 76 9.40 -7.02 -4.73
CA ILE A 76 10.11 -8.17 -5.28
C ILE A 76 11.57 -7.83 -5.62
N SER A 77 11.92 -6.56 -5.69
CA SER A 77 13.27 -6.10 -6.06
C SER A 77 13.76 -4.95 -5.19
N PRO A 78 15.02 -5.00 -4.71
CA PRO A 78 15.62 -3.91 -3.95
C PRO A 78 16.12 -2.75 -4.82
N GLN A 79 16.10 -2.87 -6.14
CA GLN A 79 16.78 -1.94 -7.05
C GLN A 79 16.21 -0.50 -7.04
N GLN A 80 14.99 -0.35 -6.53
CA GLN A 80 14.32 0.96 -6.43
C GLN A 80 14.20 1.43 -4.99
N PHE A 81 14.69 0.66 -4.03
CA PHE A 81 14.69 1.09 -2.64
C PHE A 81 15.61 2.30 -2.45
N PRO A 82 15.20 3.29 -1.65
CA PRO A 82 16.07 4.39 -1.29
C PRO A 82 17.26 3.89 -0.47
N PRO A 83 18.43 4.59 -0.55
CA PRO A 83 19.56 4.31 0.31
C PRO A 83 19.19 4.37 1.80
N ALA A 84 19.79 3.51 2.60
CA ALA A 84 19.45 3.40 4.03
C ALA A 84 19.68 4.72 4.79
N GLU A 85 20.69 5.49 4.39
CA GLU A 85 21.03 6.81 4.95
C GLU A 85 19.99 7.91 4.67
N GLU A 86 19.11 7.70 3.70
CA GLU A 86 18.01 8.63 3.35
C GLU A 86 16.71 8.29 4.08
N LEU A 87 16.68 7.18 4.84
CA LEU A 87 15.47 6.73 5.49
C LEU A 87 15.22 7.49 6.79
N GLN A 88 13.97 7.91 6.96
CA GLN A 88 13.51 8.44 8.24
C GLN A 88 13.45 7.31 9.29
N PRO A 89 13.65 7.62 10.58
CA PRO A 89 13.49 6.65 11.65
C PRO A 89 12.12 5.94 11.58
N GLY A 90 12.13 4.61 11.76
CA GLY A 90 10.93 3.79 11.72
C GLY A 90 10.56 3.25 10.32
N ILE A 91 11.26 3.67 9.25
CA ILE A 91 11.06 3.13 7.90
C ILE A 91 12.09 2.03 7.63
N SER A 92 11.63 0.93 7.05
CA SER A 92 12.49 -0.15 6.55
C SER A 92 11.92 -0.75 5.26
N PHE A 93 12.79 -1.42 4.50
CA PHE A 93 12.40 -2.09 3.25
C PHE A 93 12.85 -3.54 3.27
N MET A 94 12.03 -4.42 2.68
CA MET A 94 12.32 -5.85 2.55
C MET A 94 12.00 -6.35 1.15
N VAL A 95 12.90 -7.18 0.63
CA VAL A 95 12.65 -7.89 -0.63
C VAL A 95 11.70 -9.05 -0.35
N HIS A 96 10.53 -9.04 -1.00
CA HIS A 96 9.56 -10.10 -0.88
C HIS A 96 8.64 -10.16 -2.11
N ASP A 97 8.39 -11.36 -2.60
CA ASP A 97 7.39 -11.61 -3.63
C ASP A 97 6.01 -11.79 -2.97
N MET A 98 5.07 -10.88 -3.21
CA MET A 98 3.73 -10.92 -2.63
C MET A 98 2.91 -12.15 -3.06
N THR A 99 3.33 -12.86 -4.10
CA THR A 99 2.71 -14.13 -4.50
C THR A 99 3.10 -15.29 -3.59
N GLU A 100 4.14 -15.12 -2.76
CA GLU A 100 4.57 -16.09 -1.76
C GLU A 100 4.09 -15.69 -0.35
N PRO A 101 3.94 -16.65 0.58
CA PRO A 101 3.57 -16.36 1.96
C PRO A 101 4.59 -15.43 2.61
N PHE A 102 4.12 -14.39 3.31
CA PHE A 102 5.02 -13.51 4.05
C PHE A 102 5.74 -14.23 5.20
N PRO A 103 6.97 -13.86 5.54
CA PRO A 103 7.67 -14.42 6.69
C PRO A 103 6.85 -14.27 7.97
N SER A 104 6.79 -15.33 8.80
CA SER A 104 5.97 -15.38 10.02
C SER A 104 6.22 -14.24 11.00
N GLY A 105 7.45 -13.67 10.99
CA GLY A 105 7.79 -12.50 11.78
C GLY A 105 6.97 -11.24 11.46
N TYR A 106 6.31 -11.20 10.30
CA TYR A 106 5.45 -10.08 9.89
C TYR A 106 3.95 -10.39 10.01
N HIS A 107 3.58 -11.62 10.36
CA HIS A 107 2.17 -11.97 10.52
C HIS A 107 1.55 -11.20 11.68
N GLU A 108 0.35 -10.66 11.45
CA GLU A 108 -0.46 -9.94 12.44
C GLU A 108 0.25 -8.71 13.07
N LYS A 109 1.19 -8.10 12.34
CA LYS A 109 2.00 -6.99 12.85
C LYS A 109 1.52 -5.61 12.43
N PHE A 110 0.73 -5.50 11.36
CA PHE A 110 0.39 -4.22 10.79
C PHE A 110 -1.06 -3.83 11.05
N ASP A 111 -1.26 -2.61 11.52
CA ASP A 111 -2.58 -2.01 11.68
C ASP A 111 -3.19 -1.65 10.34
N TRP A 112 -2.33 -1.35 9.36
CA TRP A 112 -2.73 -1.04 8.01
C TRP A 112 -1.76 -1.59 6.98
N VAL A 113 -2.33 -2.18 5.91
CA VAL A 113 -1.57 -2.62 4.74
C VAL A 113 -2.08 -1.87 3.52
N ASN A 114 -1.17 -1.17 2.84
CA ASN A 114 -1.41 -0.50 1.57
C ASN A 114 -0.89 -1.37 0.42
N VAL A 115 -1.65 -1.39 -0.67
CA VAL A 115 -1.24 -2.07 -1.92
C VAL A 115 -1.75 -1.25 -3.10
N ARG A 116 -0.87 -0.90 -4.02
CA ARG A 116 -1.25 -0.07 -5.17
C ARG A 116 -0.69 -0.64 -6.47
N PHE A 117 -1.42 -0.42 -7.58
CA PHE A 117 -0.98 -0.72 -8.95
C PHE A 117 -0.67 -2.21 -9.25
N ILE A 118 -1.12 -3.13 -8.43
CA ILE A 118 -0.86 -4.57 -8.62
C ILE A 118 -1.62 -5.17 -9.79
N SER A 119 -2.72 -4.55 -10.22
CA SER A 119 -3.52 -5.02 -11.37
C SER A 119 -2.76 -5.06 -12.70
N TYR A 120 -1.65 -4.33 -12.81
CA TYR A 120 -0.80 -4.36 -14.00
C TYR A 120 0.21 -5.51 -14.01
N VAL A 121 0.45 -6.13 -12.87
CA VAL A 121 1.50 -7.17 -12.70
C VAL A 121 0.94 -8.54 -12.37
N LEU A 122 -0.27 -8.61 -11.83
CA LEU A 122 -0.90 -9.89 -11.44
C LEU A 122 -1.86 -10.39 -12.52
N LYS A 123 -1.83 -11.70 -12.74
CA LYS A 123 -2.89 -12.41 -13.45
C LYS A 123 -4.09 -12.55 -12.51
N ALA A 124 -5.31 -12.63 -13.09
CA ALA A 124 -6.54 -12.73 -12.31
C ALA A 124 -6.52 -13.91 -11.31
N LEU A 125 -5.90 -15.05 -11.69
CA LEU A 125 -5.79 -16.24 -10.84
C LEU A 125 -4.80 -16.10 -9.67
N GLU A 126 -3.91 -15.12 -9.71
CA GLU A 126 -2.93 -14.85 -8.64
C GLU A 126 -3.49 -13.91 -7.58
N LEU A 127 -4.53 -13.15 -7.92
CA LEU A 127 -5.08 -12.11 -7.05
C LEU A 127 -5.61 -12.68 -5.73
N GLU A 128 -6.31 -13.81 -5.77
CA GLU A 128 -6.86 -14.45 -4.57
C GLU A 128 -5.74 -14.91 -3.62
N LYS A 129 -4.69 -15.53 -4.17
CA LYS A 129 -3.50 -15.94 -3.41
C LYS A 129 -2.83 -14.73 -2.76
N VAL A 130 -2.62 -13.66 -3.53
CA VAL A 130 -1.98 -12.42 -3.04
C VAL A 130 -2.80 -11.77 -1.94
N VAL A 131 -4.11 -11.67 -2.11
CA VAL A 131 -5.00 -11.14 -1.06
C VAL A 131 -4.90 -11.99 0.20
N GLY A 132 -4.90 -13.33 0.07
CA GLY A 132 -4.72 -14.25 1.20
C GLY A 132 -3.40 -14.01 1.95
N ASN A 133 -2.31 -13.82 1.21
CA ASN A 133 -1.00 -13.52 1.80
C ASN A 133 -0.98 -12.16 2.52
N ILE A 134 -1.55 -11.12 1.91
CA ILE A 134 -1.63 -9.78 2.49
C ILE A 134 -2.45 -9.76 3.79
N LEU A 135 -3.53 -10.53 3.85
CA LEU A 135 -4.37 -10.64 5.04
C LEU A 135 -3.63 -11.21 6.25
N GLN A 136 -2.58 -12.02 6.03
CA GLN A 136 -1.74 -12.53 7.12
C GLN A 136 -0.95 -11.42 7.82
N LEU A 137 -0.68 -10.31 7.15
CA LEU A 137 0.05 -9.17 7.69
C LEU A 137 -0.78 -8.36 8.70
N LEU A 138 -2.11 -8.36 8.55
CA LEU A 138 -3.01 -7.50 9.32
C LEU A 138 -3.17 -7.97 10.76
N SER A 139 -2.99 -7.04 11.69
CA SER A 139 -3.21 -7.24 13.13
C SER A 139 -4.68 -7.58 13.41
N ARG A 140 -4.91 -8.55 14.30
CA ARG A 140 -6.27 -8.88 14.77
C ARG A 140 -6.84 -7.86 15.74
N SER A 141 -6.00 -7.01 16.30
CA SER A 141 -6.39 -6.03 17.33
C SER A 141 -7.07 -4.79 16.76
N PHE A 142 -6.97 -4.58 15.44
CA PHE A 142 -7.69 -3.50 14.78
C PHE A 142 -9.16 -3.92 14.57
N PRO A 143 -10.14 -3.04 14.90
CA PRO A 143 -11.55 -3.37 14.66
C PRO A 143 -11.73 -3.73 13.19
N THR A 144 -12.32 -4.89 12.93
CA THR A 144 -12.59 -5.49 11.62
C THR A 144 -13.57 -4.67 10.74
N THR A 145 -13.83 -3.44 11.10
CA THR A 145 -14.64 -2.46 10.35
C THR A 145 -13.86 -1.75 9.24
N PHE A 146 -12.57 -2.05 9.05
CA PHE A 146 -11.90 -1.63 7.83
C PHE A 146 -12.46 -2.45 6.67
N ASN A 147 -13.45 -1.85 6.00
CA ASN A 147 -13.96 -2.39 4.76
C ASN A 147 -12.81 -2.49 3.77
N TYR A 148 -12.54 -3.68 3.26
CA TYR A 148 -11.60 -3.95 2.17
C TYR A 148 -11.84 -3.08 0.92
N HIS A 149 -12.96 -2.35 0.87
CA HIS A 149 -13.26 -1.34 -0.13
C HIS A 149 -12.30 -0.15 -0.13
N GLU A 150 -11.65 0.17 0.99
CA GLU A 150 -10.83 1.38 1.10
C GLU A 150 -9.35 1.15 0.76
N ILE A 151 -8.88 -0.10 0.72
CA ILE A 151 -7.50 -0.43 0.37
C ILE A 151 -7.21 -0.19 -1.13
N LEU A 152 -8.24 -0.19 -1.99
CA LEU A 152 -8.10 -0.15 -3.44
C LEU A 152 -8.88 0.99 -4.13
N MET A 153 -9.57 1.87 -3.41
CA MET A 153 -10.51 2.80 -4.03
C MET A 153 -10.18 4.27 -3.79
N PHE A 154 -9.66 4.91 -4.82
CA PHE A 154 -10.07 6.26 -5.13
C PHE A 154 -11.40 6.21 -5.93
N PRO A 155 -12.33 7.15 -5.71
CA PRO A 155 -13.66 7.07 -6.27
C PRO A 155 -13.65 6.97 -7.80
N ALA A 156 -14.43 6.03 -8.32
CA ALA A 156 -14.60 5.73 -9.74
C ALA A 156 -15.29 6.85 -10.55
N GLU A 157 -15.57 8.01 -9.97
CA GLU A 157 -16.40 9.05 -10.59
C GLU A 157 -15.64 10.17 -11.31
N GLN A 158 -14.32 10.17 -11.29
CA GLN A 158 -13.54 11.15 -12.07
C GLN A 158 -12.79 10.46 -13.19
N GLU A 159 -13.21 10.74 -14.43
CA GLU A 159 -12.45 10.38 -15.63
C GLU A 159 -11.10 11.10 -15.59
N ALA A 160 -10.02 10.35 -15.45
CA ALA A 160 -8.67 10.87 -15.44
C ALA A 160 -7.95 10.51 -16.74
N THR A 161 -7.21 11.46 -17.30
CA THR A 161 -6.33 11.22 -18.45
C THR A 161 -4.87 11.28 -17.98
N TYR A 162 -4.09 10.25 -18.30
CA TYR A 162 -2.65 10.25 -18.13
C TYR A 162 -1.98 10.08 -19.49
N ASN A 163 -1.09 11.00 -19.86
CA ASN A 163 -0.42 11.05 -21.17
C ASN A 163 -1.38 10.98 -22.36
N GLY A 164 -2.52 11.68 -22.27
CA GLY A 164 -3.51 11.73 -23.36
C GLY A 164 -4.33 10.44 -23.56
N LYS A 165 -4.18 9.44 -22.71
CA LYS A 165 -4.98 8.20 -22.72
C LYS A 165 -5.94 8.19 -21.54
N ARG A 166 -7.21 7.83 -21.82
CA ARG A 166 -8.20 7.63 -20.75
C ARG A 166 -7.77 6.46 -19.88
N ALA A 167 -7.61 6.71 -18.59
CA ALA A 167 -7.49 5.64 -17.60
C ALA A 167 -8.89 5.13 -17.28
N THR A 168 -9.25 3.95 -17.76
CA THR A 168 -10.46 3.26 -17.33
C THR A 168 -10.21 2.64 -15.96
N PRO A 169 -11.13 2.80 -14.98
CA PRO A 169 -11.01 2.17 -13.68
C PRO A 169 -11.35 0.68 -13.79
N ALA A 170 -10.44 -0.11 -14.35
CA ALA A 170 -10.67 -1.54 -14.61
C ALA A 170 -10.62 -2.43 -13.36
N THR A 171 -10.52 -1.88 -12.16
CA THR A 171 -10.28 -2.71 -10.96
C THR A 171 -11.31 -2.56 -9.84
N VAL A 172 -12.29 -1.68 -9.99
CA VAL A 172 -13.28 -1.37 -8.94
C VAL A 172 -14.37 -2.45 -8.78
N GLY A 173 -14.51 -3.36 -9.73
CA GLY A 173 -15.63 -4.30 -9.80
C GLY A 173 -15.48 -5.62 -9.05
N LEU A 174 -14.29 -6.02 -8.61
CA LEU A 174 -14.02 -7.41 -8.22
C LEU A 174 -14.17 -7.71 -6.71
N PHE A 175 -14.32 -6.72 -5.86
CA PHE A 175 -14.45 -6.93 -4.41
C PHE A 175 -15.84 -6.68 -3.82
N ARG A 176 -16.89 -6.87 -4.62
CA ARG A 176 -18.27 -6.82 -4.10
C ARG A 176 -18.62 -8.19 -3.50
N LYS A 177 -18.67 -8.28 -2.16
CA LYS A 177 -19.28 -9.33 -1.34
C LYS A 177 -18.66 -10.73 -1.42
N HIS A 178 -17.64 -10.99 -0.58
CA HIS A 178 -17.63 -12.22 0.18
C HIS A 178 -17.52 -11.87 1.66
N GLN A 179 -18.65 -11.94 2.38
CA GLN A 179 -18.62 -12.13 3.82
C GLN A 179 -18.00 -13.51 4.06
N LEU A 180 -16.75 -13.56 4.44
CA LEU A 180 -16.18 -14.75 5.04
C LEU A 180 -16.79 -14.88 6.42
N GLN A 181 -17.91 -15.59 6.52
CA GLN A 181 -18.35 -16.18 7.77
C GLN A 181 -17.26 -17.16 8.18
N ARG A 182 -16.59 -16.87 9.30
CA ARG A 182 -15.74 -17.87 9.97
C ARG A 182 -16.67 -18.91 10.59
N PRO A 183 -16.41 -20.21 10.43
CA PRO A 183 -17.02 -21.21 11.31
C PRO A 183 -16.48 -20.99 12.72
N LEU A 184 -17.40 -21.13 13.68
CA LEU A 184 -17.14 -21.13 15.13
C LEU A 184 -16.18 -22.25 15.52
#